data_93c64054a830acdc3a56b75af9e0afa0
#
_entry.id   93c64054a830acdc3a56b75af9e0afa0
#
_cell.length_a   1.000
_cell.length_b   1.000
_cell.length_c   1.000
_cell.angle_alpha   90.00
_cell.angle_beta   90.00
_cell.angle_gamma   90.00
#
_symmetry.space_group_name_H-M   'P 1'
#
loop_
_entity.id
_entity.type
_entity.pdbx_description
1 polymer ?
#
loop_
_entity_poly.entity_id
_entity_poly.type
_entity_poly.pdbx_seq_one_letter_code
_entity_poly.pdbx_strand_id
1 'polypeptide(L)'
;MAEGLNRVMLLGNLGADPELRSTSGGQAVLKFRLATTESYLDRNKTRQDRTEWHNVVVWGKRAEALSRFLNKGSRLFVEGSLRTSSYEDREGNKKYRTEIHAQNIVLCGGRGGGGSREAGPEYDDESGGSSGPAAGYDEGGLGGGSSGSGGSQNPLWPLWPGTGH
;
A
#
# COMPACT_ATOMS: atom_id res chain seq x y z
N MET A 1 -6.49 33.49 16.12
CA MET A 1 -6.01 32.10 16.25
C MET A 1 -5.13 31.80 15.06
N ALA A 2 -3.99 31.13 15.27
CA ALA A 2 -3.16 30.66 14.17
C ALA A 2 -3.86 29.47 13.49
N GLU A 3 -3.97 29.49 12.17
CA GLU A 3 -4.48 28.36 11.41
C GLU A 3 -3.40 27.30 11.29
N GLY A 4 -3.76 26.06 11.58
CA GLY A 4 -2.89 24.88 11.44
C GLY A 4 -3.18 24.09 10.17
N LEU A 5 -2.23 23.32 9.69
CA LEU A 5 -2.41 22.41 8.57
C LEU A 5 -2.49 20.96 9.09
N ASN A 6 -3.58 20.24 8.74
CA ASN A 6 -3.76 18.82 9.01
C ASN A 6 -4.04 18.09 7.68
N ARG A 7 -3.00 17.57 7.06
CA ARG A 7 -3.07 16.90 5.77
C ARG A 7 -2.17 15.67 5.74
N VAL A 8 -2.70 14.58 5.19
CA VAL A 8 -2.02 13.30 5.01
C VAL A 8 -2.15 12.88 3.56
N MET A 9 -1.07 12.41 2.97
CA MET A 9 -1.04 11.82 1.64
C MET A 9 -0.38 10.44 1.73
N LEU A 10 -1.07 9.43 1.25
CA LEU A 10 -0.61 8.03 1.28
C LEU A 10 -0.76 7.39 -0.08
N LEU A 11 0.23 6.63 -0.50
CA LEU A 11 0.16 5.75 -1.65
C LEU A 11 0.42 4.32 -1.17
N GLY A 12 -0.57 3.45 -1.27
CA GLY A 12 -0.47 2.11 -0.72
C GLY A 12 -1.47 1.13 -1.34
N ASN A 13 -1.54 -0.05 -0.75
CA ASN A 13 -2.42 -1.12 -1.20
C ASN A 13 -3.42 -1.52 -0.11
N LEU A 14 -4.64 -1.89 -0.50
CA LEU A 14 -5.63 -2.42 0.43
C LEU A 14 -5.18 -3.78 0.96
N GLY A 15 -5.20 -3.94 2.28
CA GLY A 15 -4.87 -5.20 2.94
C GLY A 15 -6.01 -6.21 2.96
N ALA A 16 -7.24 -5.73 2.86
CA ALA A 16 -8.47 -6.53 2.82
C ALA A 16 -9.53 -5.79 2.02
N ASP A 17 -10.64 -6.46 1.72
CA ASP A 17 -11.79 -5.80 1.11
C ASP A 17 -12.34 -4.71 2.02
N PRO A 18 -12.76 -3.57 1.46
CA PRO A 18 -13.28 -2.46 2.23
C PRO A 18 -14.66 -2.80 2.82
N GLU A 19 -14.94 -2.28 4.01
CA GLU A 19 -16.19 -2.48 4.70
C GLU A 19 -17.10 -1.27 4.55
N LEU A 20 -18.22 -1.46 3.84
CA LEU A 20 -19.27 -0.45 3.72
C LEU A 20 -20.29 -0.63 4.86
N ARG A 21 -20.55 0.43 5.59
CA ARG A 21 -21.58 0.48 6.65
C ARG A 21 -22.45 1.72 6.48
N SER A 22 -23.63 1.70 7.08
CA SER A 22 -24.48 2.87 7.23
C SER A 22 -24.50 3.30 8.70
N THR A 23 -24.44 4.60 8.93
CA THR A 23 -24.67 5.16 10.27
C THR A 23 -26.15 5.14 10.62
N SER A 24 -26.47 5.36 11.90
CA SER A 24 -27.86 5.50 12.38
C SER A 24 -28.64 6.61 11.66
N GLY A 25 -27.94 7.62 11.13
CA GLY A 25 -28.51 8.69 10.29
C GLY A 25 -28.61 8.36 8.79
N GLY A 26 -28.35 7.11 8.38
CA GLY A 26 -28.44 6.67 6.98
C GLY A 26 -27.25 7.09 6.11
N GLN A 27 -26.22 7.69 6.66
CA GLN A 27 -25.03 8.07 5.89
C GLN A 27 -24.09 6.88 5.67
N ALA A 28 -23.69 6.65 4.42
CA ALA A 28 -22.75 5.61 4.09
C ALA A 28 -21.33 5.94 4.59
N VAL A 29 -20.64 4.94 5.12
CA VAL A 29 -19.27 5.00 5.60
C VAL A 29 -18.50 3.80 5.08
N LEU A 30 -17.42 4.03 4.35
CA LEU A 30 -16.51 3.00 3.89
C LEU A 30 -15.24 3.03 4.74
N LYS A 31 -14.90 1.88 5.33
CA LYS A 31 -13.68 1.72 6.14
C LYS A 31 -12.77 0.69 5.50
N PHE A 32 -11.49 1.00 5.42
CA PHE A 32 -10.49 0.06 4.95
C PHE A 32 -9.11 0.31 5.57
N ARG A 33 -8.26 -0.70 5.49
CA ARG A 33 -6.87 -0.61 5.92
C ARG A 33 -5.97 -0.49 4.69
N LEU A 34 -5.13 0.54 4.68
CA LEU A 34 -4.15 0.80 3.64
C LEU A 34 -2.75 0.47 4.16
N ALA A 35 -2.01 -0.35 3.44
CA ALA A 35 -0.62 -0.68 3.70
C ALA A 35 0.29 0.22 2.87
N THR A 36 1.21 0.92 3.52
CA THR A 36 2.33 1.62 2.87
C THR A 36 3.61 0.88 3.21
N THR A 37 4.40 0.54 2.19
CA THR A 37 5.66 -0.19 2.39
C THR A 37 6.82 0.68 1.93
N GLU A 38 7.79 0.85 2.80
CA GLU A 38 9.03 1.55 2.57
C GLU A 38 10.19 0.56 2.62
N SER A 39 11.10 0.65 1.65
CA SER A 39 12.34 -0.13 1.66
C SER A 39 13.50 0.76 2.09
N TYR A 40 14.26 0.32 3.06
CA TYR A 40 15.45 1.01 3.54
C TYR A 40 16.64 0.06 3.69
N LEU A 41 17.85 0.61 3.76
CA LEU A 41 19.05 -0.14 4.06
C LEU A 41 19.34 -0.06 5.56
N ASP A 42 19.55 -1.20 6.19
CA ASP A 42 20.00 -1.26 7.58
C ASP A 42 21.49 -0.92 7.72
N ARG A 43 22.00 -0.95 8.97
CA ARG A 43 23.43 -0.67 9.27
C ARG A 43 24.37 -1.66 8.58
N ASN A 44 23.90 -2.84 8.22
CA ASN A 44 24.66 -3.89 7.54
C ASN A 44 24.53 -3.82 6.02
N LYS A 45 23.92 -2.74 5.47
CA LYS A 45 23.61 -2.55 4.06
C LYS A 45 22.67 -3.62 3.49
N THR A 46 21.89 -4.27 4.37
CA THR A 46 20.85 -5.22 3.96
C THR A 46 19.54 -4.48 3.76
N ARG A 47 18.87 -4.76 2.65
CA ARG A 47 17.56 -4.17 2.34
C ARG A 47 16.49 -4.73 3.27
N GLN A 48 15.78 -3.84 3.93
CA GLN A 48 14.66 -4.15 4.82
C GLN A 48 13.40 -3.45 4.32
N ASP A 49 12.26 -4.12 4.47
CA ASP A 49 10.96 -3.56 4.14
C ASP A 49 10.17 -3.32 5.42
N ARG A 50 9.63 -2.12 5.54
CA ARG A 50 8.78 -1.72 6.65
C ARG A 50 7.39 -1.38 6.13
N THR A 51 6.38 -2.07 6.64
CA THR A 51 4.98 -1.83 6.28
C THR A 51 4.23 -1.19 7.43
N GLU A 52 3.61 -0.05 7.15
CA GLU A 52 2.72 0.65 8.08
C GLU A 52 1.26 0.50 7.64
N TRP A 53 0.36 0.34 8.61
CA TRP A 53 -1.05 0.13 8.38
C TRP A 53 -1.87 1.34 8.81
N HIS A 54 -2.62 1.90 7.88
CA HIS A 54 -3.43 3.09 8.10
C HIS A 54 -4.92 2.75 8.03
N ASN A 55 -5.70 3.23 9.01
CA ASN A 55 -7.15 3.13 8.99
C ASN A 55 -7.71 4.34 8.24
N VAL A 56 -8.39 4.07 7.13
CA VAL A 56 -8.97 5.10 6.26
C VAL A 56 -10.49 5.03 6.31
N VAL A 57 -11.14 6.19 6.39
CA VAL A 57 -12.57 6.35 6.45
C VAL A 57 -13.03 7.30 5.35
N VAL A 58 -14.01 6.87 4.57
CA VAL A 58 -14.66 7.66 3.51
C VAL A 58 -16.14 7.80 3.83
N TRP A 59 -16.71 8.98 3.63
CA TRP A 59 -18.09 9.29 3.97
C TRP A 59 -18.96 9.58 2.75
N GLY A 60 -20.25 9.26 2.87
CA GLY A 60 -21.29 9.67 1.95
C GLY A 60 -21.30 8.90 0.61
N LYS A 61 -21.83 9.52 -0.43
CA LYS A 61 -21.99 8.90 -1.76
C LYS A 61 -20.68 8.37 -2.37
N ARG A 62 -19.55 8.96 -2.02
CA ARG A 62 -18.22 8.48 -2.46
C ARG A 62 -17.89 7.12 -1.84
N ALA A 63 -18.31 6.88 -0.59
CA ALA A 63 -18.16 5.59 0.07
C ALA A 63 -18.88 4.48 -0.69
N GLU A 64 -20.13 4.72 -1.10
CA GLU A 64 -20.92 3.77 -1.88
C GLU A 64 -20.31 3.51 -3.26
N ALA A 65 -19.88 4.56 -3.94
CA ALA A 65 -19.27 4.42 -5.26
C ALA A 65 -17.96 3.60 -5.17
N LEU A 66 -17.07 3.94 -4.24
CA LEU A 66 -15.77 3.28 -4.09
C LEU A 66 -15.91 1.82 -3.65
N SER A 67 -16.90 1.47 -2.85
CA SER A 67 -17.11 0.09 -2.39
C SER A 67 -17.31 -0.91 -3.53
N ARG A 68 -17.76 -0.45 -4.70
CA ARG A 68 -17.99 -1.28 -5.89
C ARG A 68 -16.72 -1.59 -6.69
N PHE A 69 -15.69 -0.75 -6.53
CA PHE A 69 -14.46 -0.81 -7.32
C PHE A 69 -13.23 -1.24 -6.52
N LEU A 70 -13.30 -1.12 -5.19
CA LEU A 70 -12.18 -1.41 -4.32
C LEU A 70 -12.23 -2.85 -3.83
N ASN A 71 -11.13 -3.57 -4.01
CA ASN A 71 -10.94 -4.92 -3.51
C ASN A 71 -9.59 -5.02 -2.81
N LYS A 72 -9.38 -6.08 -2.05
CA LYS A 72 -8.07 -6.44 -1.49
C LYS A 72 -6.99 -6.35 -2.57
N GLY A 73 -5.89 -5.68 -2.26
CA GLY A 73 -4.77 -5.47 -3.17
C GLY A 73 -4.89 -4.26 -4.10
N SER A 74 -6.04 -3.58 -4.16
CA SER A 74 -6.18 -2.34 -4.93
C SER A 74 -5.16 -1.30 -4.48
N ARG A 75 -4.47 -0.68 -5.44
CA ARG A 75 -3.51 0.38 -5.18
C ARG A 75 -4.18 1.74 -5.23
N LEU A 76 -4.05 2.52 -4.17
CA LEU A 76 -4.72 3.80 -4.00
C LEU A 76 -3.74 4.89 -3.60
N PHE A 77 -3.97 6.09 -4.13
CA PHE A 77 -3.52 7.33 -3.53
C PHE A 77 -4.67 7.91 -2.71
N VAL A 78 -4.41 8.21 -1.44
CA VAL A 78 -5.36 8.75 -0.49
C VAL A 78 -4.85 10.08 0.03
N GLU A 79 -5.66 11.11 -0.06
CA GLU A 79 -5.42 12.41 0.56
C GLU A 79 -6.54 12.71 1.55
N GLY A 80 -6.18 13.18 2.74
CA GLY A 80 -7.15 13.45 3.80
C GLY A 80 -6.54 14.13 5.01
N SER A 81 -7.23 14.04 6.13
CA SER A 81 -6.80 14.58 7.41
C SER A 81 -6.79 13.52 8.51
N LEU A 82 -5.87 13.62 9.45
CA LEU A 82 -5.83 12.78 10.64
C LEU A 82 -6.93 13.20 11.62
N ARG A 83 -7.62 12.21 12.16
CA ARG A 83 -8.54 12.38 13.28
C ARG A 83 -8.30 11.33 14.34
N THR A 84 -8.11 11.76 15.57
CA THR A 84 -7.99 10.89 16.72
C THR A 84 -9.24 11.01 17.57
N SER A 85 -9.88 9.88 17.83
CA SER A 85 -11.02 9.75 18.73
C SER A 85 -10.65 8.86 19.91
N SER A 86 -11.26 9.11 21.05
CA SER A 86 -11.17 8.23 22.23
C SER A 86 -12.44 7.41 22.36
N TYR A 87 -12.29 6.18 22.77
CA TYR A 87 -13.40 5.29 23.13
C TYR A 87 -13.03 4.48 24.38
N GLU A 88 -14.01 4.03 25.08
CA GLU A 88 -13.82 3.11 26.21
C GLU A 88 -13.98 1.67 25.72
N ASP A 89 -13.05 0.80 26.10
CA ASP A 89 -13.17 -0.62 25.84
C ASP A 89 -14.17 -1.27 26.83
N ARG A 90 -14.41 -2.55 26.66
CA ARG A 90 -15.34 -3.30 27.53
C ARG A 90 -14.89 -3.39 28.99
N GLU A 91 -13.65 -3.09 29.25
CA GLU A 91 -13.02 -3.10 30.59
C GLU A 91 -12.99 -1.70 31.22
N GLY A 92 -13.54 -0.67 30.54
CA GLY A 92 -13.58 0.70 31.02
C GLY A 92 -12.29 1.49 30.78
N ASN A 93 -11.34 0.93 30.02
CA ASN A 93 -10.10 1.64 29.72
C ASN A 93 -10.29 2.59 28.53
N LYS A 94 -9.81 3.82 28.67
CA LYS A 94 -9.82 4.81 27.59
C LYS A 94 -8.77 4.46 26.56
N LYS A 95 -9.21 4.20 25.31
CA LYS A 95 -8.34 3.94 24.17
C LYS A 95 -8.47 5.03 23.11
N TYR A 96 -7.39 5.25 22.37
CA TYR A 96 -7.35 6.22 21.29
C TYR A 96 -7.26 5.49 19.96
N ARG A 97 -8.01 5.99 18.99
CA ARG A 97 -7.98 5.50 17.62
C ARG A 97 -7.72 6.64 16.66
N THR A 98 -6.66 6.54 15.89
CA THR A 98 -6.34 7.49 14.83
C THR A 98 -6.81 6.94 13.50
N GLU A 99 -7.63 7.71 12.80
CA GLU A 99 -8.17 7.40 11.48
C GLU A 99 -7.86 8.54 10.51
N ILE A 100 -7.71 8.21 9.23
CA ILE A 100 -7.54 9.18 8.16
C ILE A 100 -8.89 9.38 7.49
N HIS A 101 -9.44 10.57 7.62
CA HIS A 101 -10.65 10.97 6.91
C HIS A 101 -10.28 11.38 5.51
N ALA A 102 -10.55 10.51 4.54
CA ALA A 102 -10.19 10.74 3.15
C ALA A 102 -11.07 11.81 2.50
N GLN A 103 -10.42 12.79 1.90
CA GLN A 103 -11.03 13.87 1.12
C GLN A 103 -10.93 13.59 -0.37
N ASN A 104 -9.81 12.99 -0.80
CA ASN A 104 -9.58 12.59 -2.17
C ASN A 104 -8.99 11.18 -2.25
N ILE A 105 -9.46 10.38 -3.21
CA ILE A 105 -8.94 9.04 -3.48
C ILE A 105 -8.81 8.87 -4.98
N VAL A 106 -7.64 8.43 -5.42
CA VAL A 106 -7.34 8.10 -6.80
C VAL A 106 -6.92 6.63 -6.87
N LEU A 107 -7.55 5.87 -7.77
CA LEU A 107 -7.15 4.50 -8.04
C LEU A 107 -5.89 4.51 -8.92
N CYS A 108 -4.83 3.92 -8.42
CA CYS A 108 -3.53 3.87 -9.09
C CYS A 108 -3.30 2.48 -9.67
N GLY A 109 -4.06 2.11 -10.70
CA GLY A 109 -3.90 0.86 -11.44
C GLY A 109 -4.17 -0.40 -10.62
N GLY A 110 -5.30 -1.05 -10.85
CA GLY A 110 -5.54 -2.40 -10.39
C GLY A 110 -4.78 -3.39 -11.28
N ARG A 111 -3.93 -4.21 -10.71
CA ARG A 111 -3.52 -5.46 -11.32
C ARG A 111 -4.71 -6.41 -11.23
N GLY A 112 -5.66 -6.22 -12.13
CA GLY A 112 -6.88 -7.02 -12.17
C GLY A 112 -7.34 -7.19 -13.60
N GLY A 113 -7.15 -8.37 -14.14
CA GLY A 113 -7.88 -8.89 -15.28
C GLY A 113 -7.44 -8.37 -16.64
N GLY A 114 -6.95 -9.30 -17.47
CA GLY A 114 -6.72 -9.22 -18.89
C GLY A 114 -7.44 -8.11 -19.65
N GLY A 115 -6.67 -7.22 -20.19
CA GLY A 115 -7.09 -6.22 -21.13
C GLY A 115 -5.94 -6.02 -22.10
N SER A 116 -6.08 -6.66 -23.24
CA SER A 116 -5.54 -6.36 -24.55
C SER A 116 -4.31 -5.43 -24.59
N ARG A 117 -3.18 -6.01 -24.88
CA ARG A 117 -2.11 -5.30 -25.53
C ARG A 117 -2.70 -4.71 -26.82
N GLU A 118 -3.02 -3.44 -26.82
CA GLU A 118 -3.12 -2.69 -28.05
C GLU A 118 -1.73 -2.68 -28.66
N ALA A 119 -1.62 -3.37 -29.80
CA ALA A 119 -0.46 -3.35 -30.66
C ALA A 119 -0.18 -1.88 -31.02
N GLY A 120 0.95 -1.36 -30.53
CA GLY A 120 1.49 -0.13 -31.07
C GLY A 120 1.83 -0.32 -32.53
N PRO A 121 1.84 0.76 -33.34
CA PRO A 121 2.11 0.67 -34.76
C PRO A 121 3.52 0.09 -34.99
N GLU A 122 3.55 -1.00 -35.77
CA GLU A 122 4.77 -1.54 -36.38
C GLU A 122 5.38 -0.44 -37.23
N TYR A 123 6.56 0.00 -36.88
CA TYR A 123 7.44 0.70 -37.81
C TYR A 123 8.23 -0.36 -38.56
N ASP A 124 7.86 -0.61 -39.83
CA ASP A 124 8.68 -1.30 -40.80
C ASP A 124 9.94 -0.49 -41.01
N ASP A 125 11.08 -0.98 -40.53
CA ASP A 125 12.40 -0.54 -40.97
C ASP A 125 13.01 -1.64 -41.85
N GLU A 126 12.77 -1.49 -43.15
CA GLU A 126 13.48 -2.19 -44.20
C GLU A 126 14.83 -1.51 -44.44
N SER A 127 15.90 -2.14 -44.04
CA SER A 127 17.18 -2.13 -44.75
C SER A 127 18.17 -3.01 -43.98
N GLY A 128 18.52 -4.15 -44.46
CA GLY A 128 19.48 -4.35 -45.55
C GLY A 128 20.84 -4.71 -44.99
N GLY A 129 21.20 -6.01 -45.10
CA GLY A 129 22.58 -6.32 -45.36
C GLY A 129 23.46 -7.04 -44.38
N SER A 130 23.73 -8.28 -44.72
CA SER A 130 25.08 -8.86 -44.77
C SER A 130 25.66 -9.58 -43.54
N SER A 131 25.53 -10.87 -43.59
CA SER A 131 26.56 -11.91 -43.61
C SER A 131 27.71 -11.89 -42.58
N GLY A 132 27.80 -13.03 -41.88
CA GLY A 132 29.07 -13.64 -41.53
C GLY A 132 29.23 -14.18 -40.14
N PRO A 133 29.91 -15.31 -40.01
CA PRO A 133 29.51 -16.35 -39.07
C PRO A 133 30.48 -16.58 -37.88
N ALA A 134 29.96 -17.37 -36.91
CA ALA A 134 30.67 -18.36 -36.09
C ALA A 134 31.66 -17.90 -35.02
N ALA A 135 31.38 -18.36 -33.83
CA ALA A 135 32.15 -19.12 -32.83
C ALA A 135 31.42 -18.92 -31.47
N GLY A 136 30.86 -19.82 -30.83
CA GLY A 136 31.25 -21.12 -30.33
C GLY A 136 32.18 -20.99 -29.13
N TYR A 137 31.66 -20.92 -27.87
CA TYR A 137 32.34 -21.43 -26.70
C TYR A 137 31.29 -21.90 -25.69
N ASP A 138 31.40 -23.11 -25.46
CA ASP A 138 30.86 -24.07 -24.55
C ASP A 138 31.40 -23.93 -23.12
N GLU A 139 30.79 -24.65 -22.23
CA GLU A 139 31.17 -25.00 -20.83
C GLU A 139 30.82 -23.93 -19.78
N GLY A 140 30.12 -24.23 -18.75
CA GLY A 140 29.90 -25.46 -18.01
C GLY A 140 29.83 -25.12 -16.53
N GLY A 141 28.99 -25.82 -15.79
CA GLY A 141 29.20 -25.93 -14.33
C GLY A 141 28.10 -25.39 -13.46
N LEU A 142 27.18 -26.22 -13.13
CA LEU A 142 26.95 -26.93 -11.87
C LEU A 142 26.91 -26.06 -10.59
N GLY A 143 25.77 -26.17 -9.89
CA GLY A 143 25.88 -26.29 -8.46
C GLY A 143 24.89 -25.51 -7.63
N GLY A 144 23.90 -26.22 -7.10
CA GLY A 144 23.59 -26.32 -5.69
C GLY A 144 22.79 -25.19 -5.06
N GLY A 145 21.57 -25.33 -4.80
CA GLY A 145 20.86 -25.83 -3.67
C GLY A 145 21.06 -25.01 -2.39
N SER A 146 19.97 -24.43 -1.90
CA SER A 146 19.61 -24.61 -0.51
C SER A 146 18.52 -23.62 -0.08
N SER A 147 17.43 -24.21 0.29
CA SER A 147 16.31 -23.68 1.07
C SER A 147 16.77 -23.09 2.41
N GLY A 148 16.27 -21.92 2.78
CA GLY A 148 16.42 -21.32 4.09
C GLY A 148 15.15 -20.59 4.48
N SER A 149 14.26 -21.27 5.17
CA SER A 149 13.17 -20.71 5.93
C SER A 149 13.75 -19.92 7.11
N GLY A 150 13.49 -18.61 7.19
CA GLY A 150 13.90 -17.75 8.30
C GLY A 150 12.74 -16.93 8.83
N GLY A 151 12.33 -17.24 10.03
CA GLY A 151 11.19 -16.72 10.74
C GLY A 151 11.21 -15.20 10.91
N SER A 152 10.01 -14.65 10.83
CA SER A 152 9.65 -13.30 11.20
C SER A 152 9.89 -13.11 12.70
N GLN A 153 10.95 -12.41 13.07
CA GLN A 153 11.12 -11.84 14.40
C GLN A 153 10.80 -10.35 14.33
N ASN A 154 9.71 -10.03 14.95
CA ASN A 154 9.24 -8.68 15.19
C ASN A 154 10.24 -7.97 16.14
N PRO A 155 10.93 -6.89 15.75
CA PRO A 155 11.76 -6.15 16.69
C PRO A 155 10.87 -5.31 17.60
N LEU A 156 10.98 -5.58 18.89
CA LEU A 156 10.46 -4.75 19.98
C LEU A 156 11.04 -3.32 19.84
N TRP A 157 10.15 -2.36 19.75
CA TRP A 157 10.49 -0.93 19.82
C TRP A 157 10.97 -0.59 21.23
N PRO A 158 12.05 0.19 21.37
CA PRO A 158 12.36 0.76 22.67
C PRO A 158 11.27 1.76 23.06
N LEU A 159 10.71 1.55 24.24
CA LEU A 159 9.83 2.50 24.91
C LEU A 159 10.52 3.87 24.97
N TRP A 160 9.86 4.87 24.44
CA TRP A 160 10.24 6.27 24.59
C TRP A 160 10.13 6.64 26.06
N PRO A 161 11.21 7.13 26.74
CA PRO A 161 11.10 7.56 28.12
C PRO A 161 10.19 8.78 28.18
N GLY A 162 9.09 8.64 28.88
CA GLY A 162 8.23 9.77 29.22
C GLY A 162 9.01 10.80 30.03
N THR A 163 9.13 12.00 29.50
CA THR A 163 9.54 13.17 30.28
C THR A 163 8.40 13.52 31.20
N GLY A 164 8.56 13.17 32.49
CA GLY A 164 7.76 13.75 33.56
C GLY A 164 8.13 15.22 33.77
N HIS A 165 7.13 16.05 33.82
CA HIS A 165 6.95 17.19 34.70
C HIS A 165 5.49 17.59 34.64
#